data_60ddbd24f396535e664d08d0d7dccfbb
#
_entry.id   60ddbd24f396535e664d08d0d7dccfbb
#
_cell.length_a   1.000
_cell.length_b   1.000
_cell.length_c   1.000
_cell.angle_alpha   90.00
_cell.angle_beta   90.00
_cell.angle_gamma   90.00
#
_symmetry.space_group_name_H-M   'P 1'
#
loop_
_entity.id
_entity.type
_entity.pdbx_description
1 polymer ?
#
loop_
_entity_poly.entity_id
_entity_poly.type
_entity_poly.pdbx_seq_one_letter_code
_entity_poly.pdbx_strand_id
1 'polypeptide(L)'
;MDINKIKLDNNFKLIEASAGTGKSFTLAHLVLRNVLENKLIPEEILLLSFTKNTCSELRDKILSRFCKLKLFLQNPEGTELDNTLLQWYKNYQKEETNPKKIILDIDNFINAIYKLKVTTFHAFCKNILEEFSIDIGSTQDPYIENNIDNLYQDIIDDLWICLLYTSPSPRDATLSRMPSSA
;
A
#
# COMPACT_ATOMS: atom_id res chain seq x y z
N MET A 1 23.32 2.34 1.90
CA MET A 1 22.34 3.46 1.79
C MET A 1 22.05 3.97 3.19
N ASP A 2 22.15 5.27 3.41
CA ASP A 2 21.83 5.85 4.73
C ASP A 2 20.34 6.20 4.79
N ILE A 3 19.56 5.36 5.46
CA ILE A 3 18.09 5.47 5.57
C ILE A 3 17.68 6.77 6.28
N ASN A 4 18.55 7.30 7.13
CA ASN A 4 18.27 8.51 7.89
C ASN A 4 18.29 9.78 7.02
N LYS A 5 18.92 9.72 5.84
CA LYS A 5 18.96 10.84 4.88
C LYS A 5 17.77 10.90 3.94
N ILE A 6 16.88 9.90 3.97
CA ILE A 6 15.67 9.90 3.16
C ILE A 6 14.76 11.02 3.68
N LYS A 7 14.43 11.98 2.83
CA LYS A 7 13.47 13.05 3.16
C LYS A 7 12.06 12.46 3.21
N LEU A 8 11.33 12.74 4.27
CA LEU A 8 9.93 12.32 4.46
C LEU A 8 9.00 13.44 3.96
N ASP A 9 9.05 13.72 2.68
CA ASP A 9 8.17 14.65 1.97
C ASP A 9 7.11 13.86 1.18
N ASN A 10 6.14 14.55 0.58
CA ASN A 10 5.07 13.96 -0.20
C ASN A 10 5.50 13.49 -1.61
N ASN A 11 6.79 13.47 -1.90
CA ASN A 11 7.30 13.04 -3.20
C ASN A 11 7.41 11.51 -3.27
N PHE A 12 7.23 11.00 -4.48
CA PHE A 12 7.47 9.58 -4.77
C PHE A 12 8.94 9.22 -4.56
N LYS A 13 9.19 8.09 -3.88
CA LYS A 13 10.54 7.58 -3.58
C LYS A 13 10.66 6.12 -3.97
N LEU A 14 11.69 5.81 -4.74
CA LEU A 14 12.07 4.45 -5.09
C LEU A 14 13.28 4.03 -4.25
N ILE A 15 13.13 2.92 -3.51
CA ILE A 15 14.20 2.31 -2.73
C ILE A 15 14.50 0.94 -3.33
N GLU A 16 15.62 0.83 -4.02
CA GLU A 16 16.07 -0.44 -4.57
C GLU A 16 16.85 -1.23 -3.52
N ALA A 17 16.47 -2.49 -3.36
CA ALA A 17 17.11 -3.39 -2.42
C ALA A 17 16.97 -4.84 -2.88
N SER A 18 18.07 -5.59 -2.90
CA SER A 18 18.12 -7.01 -3.22
C SER A 18 17.42 -7.87 -2.15
N ALA A 19 17.18 -9.14 -2.43
CA ALA A 19 16.67 -10.07 -1.42
C ALA A 19 17.63 -10.15 -0.23
N GLY A 20 17.09 -10.17 0.99
CA GLY A 20 17.90 -10.25 2.22
C GLY A 20 18.59 -8.96 2.68
N THR A 21 18.49 -7.85 1.94
CA THR A 21 19.18 -6.58 2.26
C THR A 21 18.49 -5.69 3.27
N GLY A 22 17.46 -6.20 3.98
CA GLY A 22 16.82 -5.46 5.05
C GLY A 22 15.65 -4.55 4.62
N LYS A 23 14.96 -4.84 3.49
CA LYS A 23 13.79 -4.07 3.03
C LYS A 23 12.74 -3.84 4.13
N SER A 24 12.34 -4.91 4.82
CA SER A 24 11.34 -4.81 5.90
C SER A 24 11.87 -4.00 7.11
N PHE A 25 13.17 -4.06 7.37
CA PHE A 25 13.83 -3.25 8.39
C PHE A 25 13.79 -1.76 8.00
N THR A 26 14.11 -1.46 6.75
CA THR A 26 14.03 -0.10 6.19
C THR A 26 12.61 0.45 6.28
N LEU A 27 11.60 -0.33 5.86
CA LEU A 27 10.20 0.08 5.94
C LEU A 27 9.76 0.33 7.39
N ALA A 28 10.10 -0.57 8.32
CA ALA A 28 9.78 -0.38 9.73
C ALA A 28 10.42 0.89 10.31
N HIS A 29 11.64 1.22 9.88
CA HIS A 29 12.31 2.46 10.29
C HIS A 29 11.64 3.70 9.70
N LEU A 30 11.24 3.66 8.42
CA LEU A 30 10.53 4.76 7.78
C LEU A 30 9.15 5.00 8.41
N VAL A 31 8.43 3.94 8.81
CA VAL A 31 7.17 4.07 9.55
C VAL A 31 7.40 4.78 10.89
N LEU A 32 8.39 4.35 11.66
CA LEU A 32 8.74 5.00 12.93
C LEU A 32 9.06 6.48 12.74
N ARG A 33 9.87 6.82 11.72
CA ARG A 33 10.19 8.20 11.40
C ARG A 33 8.96 9.01 11.03
N ASN A 34 8.09 8.50 10.16
CA ASN A 34 6.86 9.19 9.75
C ASN A 34 5.94 9.46 10.94
N VAL A 35 5.80 8.51 11.84
CA VAL A 35 4.98 8.68 13.05
C VAL A 35 5.56 9.74 13.98
N LEU A 36 6.87 9.77 14.18
CA LEU A 36 7.50 10.69 15.12
C LEU A 36 7.83 12.06 14.52
N GLU A 37 8.33 12.13 13.27
CA GLU A 37 8.67 13.38 12.58
C GLU A 37 7.42 14.07 12.00
N ASN A 38 6.59 13.34 11.24
CA ASN A 38 5.42 13.87 10.55
C ASN A 38 4.11 13.74 11.34
N LYS A 39 4.16 13.11 12.53
CA LYS A 39 2.99 12.88 13.41
C LYS A 39 1.85 12.11 12.75
N LEU A 40 2.19 11.21 11.80
CA LEU A 40 1.19 10.36 11.16
C LEU A 40 0.57 9.38 12.16
N ILE A 41 -0.74 9.22 12.07
CA ILE A 41 -1.47 8.20 12.83
C ILE A 41 -1.52 6.87 12.06
N PRO A 42 -1.75 5.73 12.72
CA PRO A 42 -1.75 4.41 12.08
C PRO A 42 -2.70 4.28 10.88
N GLU A 43 -3.85 4.95 10.91
CA GLU A 43 -4.86 4.95 9.85
C GLU A 43 -4.40 5.60 8.55
N GLU A 44 -3.46 6.53 8.63
CA GLU A 44 -2.90 7.26 7.48
C GLU A 44 -1.79 6.48 6.77
N ILE A 45 -1.38 5.32 7.33
CA ILE A 45 -0.28 4.51 6.81
C ILE A 45 -0.83 3.24 6.20
N LEU A 46 -0.57 3.05 4.90
CA LEU A 46 -0.87 1.83 4.18
C LEU A 46 0.42 1.14 3.73
N LEU A 47 0.59 -0.13 4.11
CA LEU A 47 1.70 -0.96 3.68
C LEU A 47 1.17 -2.14 2.88
N LEU A 48 1.67 -2.29 1.65
CA LEU A 48 1.28 -3.37 0.75
C LEU A 48 2.41 -4.36 0.54
N SER A 49 2.08 -5.64 0.53
CA SER A 49 3.02 -6.73 0.25
C SER A 49 2.37 -7.80 -0.63
N PHE A 50 3.16 -8.76 -1.10
CA PHE A 50 2.67 -9.86 -1.93
C PHE A 50 2.07 -11.00 -1.11
N THR A 51 2.62 -11.31 0.08
CA THR A 51 2.20 -12.48 0.88
C THR A 51 1.70 -12.06 2.26
N LYS A 52 0.78 -12.86 2.81
CA LYS A 52 0.27 -12.67 4.18
C LYS A 52 1.38 -12.81 5.22
N ASN A 53 2.32 -13.74 5.03
CA ASN A 53 3.44 -13.94 5.93
C ASN A 53 4.33 -12.68 6.01
N THR A 54 4.64 -12.09 4.85
CA THR A 54 5.44 -10.84 4.82
C THR A 54 4.71 -9.68 5.49
N CYS A 55 3.37 -9.61 5.38
CA CYS A 55 2.58 -8.61 6.10
C CYS A 55 2.69 -8.77 7.63
N SER A 56 2.59 -10.02 8.14
CA SER A 56 2.74 -10.31 9.56
C SER A 56 4.14 -9.97 10.05
N GLU A 57 5.18 -10.46 9.37
CA GLU A 57 6.57 -10.15 9.71
C GLU A 57 6.86 -8.64 9.72
N LEU A 58 6.28 -7.90 8.78
CA LEU A 58 6.48 -6.45 8.72
C LEU A 58 5.83 -5.74 9.91
N ARG A 59 4.63 -6.17 10.30
CA ARG A 59 3.94 -5.65 11.48
C ARG A 59 4.75 -5.91 12.76
N ASP A 60 5.29 -7.12 12.91
CA ASP A 60 6.12 -7.50 14.05
C ASP A 60 7.42 -6.69 14.12
N LYS A 61 8.05 -6.45 12.97
CA LYS A 61 9.26 -5.61 12.87
C LYS A 61 8.97 -4.15 13.22
N ILE A 62 7.83 -3.62 12.81
CA ILE A 62 7.39 -2.27 13.17
C ILE A 62 7.22 -2.18 14.69
N LEU A 63 6.42 -3.07 15.29
CA LEU A 63 6.20 -3.11 16.74
C LEU A 63 7.52 -3.23 17.51
N SER A 64 8.36 -4.19 17.13
CA SER A 64 9.67 -4.40 17.76
C SER A 64 10.52 -3.13 17.76
N ARG A 65 10.46 -2.35 16.66
CA ARG A 65 11.25 -1.12 16.53
C ARG A 65 10.74 0.00 17.45
N PHE A 66 9.44 0.17 17.58
CA PHE A 66 8.83 1.12 18.51
C PHE A 66 9.10 0.72 19.97
N CYS A 67 8.94 -0.57 20.30
CA CYS A 67 9.22 -1.08 21.64
C CYS A 67 10.69 -0.91 22.04
N LYS A 68 11.64 -1.17 21.13
CA LYS A 68 13.07 -0.95 21.38
C LYS A 68 13.39 0.51 21.69
N LEU A 69 12.84 1.44 20.91
CA LEU A 69 13.03 2.86 21.17
C LEU A 69 12.43 3.28 22.50
N LYS A 70 11.23 2.81 22.84
CA LYS A 70 10.58 3.08 24.13
C LYS A 70 11.42 2.58 25.32
N LEU A 71 11.87 1.32 25.25
CA LEU A 71 12.72 0.72 26.29
C LEU A 71 14.02 1.51 26.47
N PHE A 72 14.66 1.91 25.40
CA PHE A 72 15.86 2.75 25.46
C PHE A 72 15.58 4.11 26.13
N LEU A 73 14.46 4.75 25.81
CA LEU A 73 14.08 6.02 26.44
C LEU A 73 13.78 5.88 27.94
N GLN A 74 13.30 4.72 28.37
CA GLN A 74 13.03 4.42 29.78
C GLN A 74 14.28 3.98 30.55
N ASN A 75 15.18 3.22 29.90
CA ASN A 75 16.41 2.71 30.49
C ASN A 75 17.55 2.71 29.46
N PRO A 76 18.25 3.85 29.29
CA PRO A 76 19.32 3.99 28.30
C PRO A 76 20.53 3.08 28.53
N GLU A 77 20.82 2.73 29.79
CA GLU A 77 21.98 1.89 30.12
C GLU A 77 21.72 0.40 29.90
N GLY A 78 20.45 -0.02 29.94
CA GLY A 78 20.05 -1.42 29.83
C GLY A 78 19.61 -1.86 28.44
N THR A 79 19.56 -0.96 27.45
CA THR A 79 19.01 -1.27 26.12
C THR A 79 19.93 -0.79 25.02
N GLU A 80 20.38 -1.72 24.17
CA GLU A 80 21.15 -1.38 22.99
C GLU A 80 20.24 -1.10 21.80
N LEU A 81 20.43 0.06 21.16
CA LEU A 81 19.82 0.37 19.87
C LEU A 81 20.75 -0.02 18.72
N ASP A 82 20.19 -0.43 17.62
CA ASP A 82 20.96 -0.55 16.37
C ASP A 82 21.48 0.82 15.92
N ASN A 83 22.64 0.81 15.23
CA ASN A 83 23.33 2.04 14.81
C ASN A 83 22.42 2.99 14.01
N THR A 84 21.51 2.47 13.20
CA THR A 84 20.60 3.28 12.37
C THR A 84 19.60 4.05 13.24
N LEU A 85 19.00 3.36 14.21
CA LEU A 85 18.02 3.95 15.12
C LEU A 85 18.71 4.94 16.10
N LEU A 86 19.91 4.59 16.57
CA LEU A 86 20.67 5.45 17.46
C LEU A 86 21.11 6.76 16.77
N GLN A 87 21.61 6.68 15.54
CA GLN A 87 22.00 7.86 14.75
C GLN A 87 20.79 8.76 14.45
N TRP A 88 19.67 8.13 14.06
CA TRP A 88 18.44 8.88 13.84
C TRP A 88 17.96 9.57 15.13
N TYR A 89 17.91 8.85 16.25
CA TYR A 89 17.46 9.40 17.52
C TYR A 89 18.31 10.58 17.98
N LYS A 90 19.64 10.50 17.87
CA LYS A 90 20.55 11.60 18.20
C LYS A 90 20.27 12.88 17.38
N ASN A 91 19.85 12.73 16.13
CA ASN A 91 19.47 13.87 15.30
C ASN A 91 18.08 14.39 15.67
N TYR A 92 17.12 13.49 15.87
CA TYR A 92 15.75 13.84 16.23
C TYR A 92 15.66 14.50 17.61
N GLN A 93 16.50 14.10 18.56
CA GLN A 93 16.57 14.72 19.90
C GLN A 93 16.95 16.23 19.85
N LYS A 94 17.57 16.70 18.79
CA LYS A 94 17.85 18.13 18.62
C LYS A 94 16.60 18.95 18.31
N GLU A 95 15.62 18.33 17.70
CA GLU A 95 14.34 18.94 17.31
C GLU A 95 13.27 18.74 18.39
N GLU A 96 13.17 17.55 18.96
CA GLU A 96 12.24 17.21 20.04
C GLU A 96 13.01 16.80 21.31
N THR A 97 13.13 17.74 22.22
CA THR A 97 13.96 17.60 23.43
C THR A 97 13.24 16.84 24.57
N ASN A 98 11.91 16.65 24.48
CA ASN A 98 11.13 16.06 25.57
C ASN A 98 10.93 14.54 25.40
N PRO A 99 11.69 13.68 26.11
CA PRO A 99 11.57 12.22 25.98
C PRO A 99 10.20 11.68 26.43
N LYS A 100 9.52 12.36 27.34
CA LYS A 100 8.17 11.95 27.78
C LYS A 100 7.14 12.08 26.67
N LYS A 101 7.26 13.10 25.83
CA LYS A 101 6.38 13.30 24.67
C LYS A 101 6.63 12.21 23.63
N ILE A 102 7.89 11.88 23.37
CA ILE A 102 8.24 10.80 22.43
C ILE A 102 7.66 9.45 22.93
N ILE A 103 7.78 9.16 24.22
CA ILE A 103 7.19 7.94 24.81
C ILE A 103 5.67 7.94 24.63
N LEU A 104 5.00 9.07 24.85
CA LEU A 104 3.55 9.19 24.70
C LEU A 104 3.13 8.95 23.23
N ASP A 105 3.84 9.52 22.27
CA ASP A 105 3.57 9.32 20.85
C ASP A 105 3.77 7.84 20.46
N ILE A 106 4.81 7.19 20.98
CA ILE A 106 5.05 5.75 20.80
C ILE A 106 3.91 4.92 21.41
N ASP A 107 3.47 5.24 22.62
CA ASP A 107 2.39 4.51 23.27
C ASP A 107 1.05 4.66 22.55
N ASN A 108 0.75 5.86 22.09
CA ASN A 108 -0.42 6.12 21.27
C ASN A 108 -0.39 5.28 19.98
N PHE A 109 0.76 5.21 19.30
CA PHE A 109 0.91 4.39 18.11
C PHE A 109 0.76 2.90 18.41
N ILE A 110 1.44 2.39 19.44
CA ILE A 110 1.36 0.97 19.82
C ILE A 110 -0.08 0.58 20.18
N ASN A 111 -0.78 1.40 20.95
CA ASN A 111 -2.17 1.14 21.34
C ASN A 111 -3.12 1.16 20.13
N ALA A 112 -2.81 1.93 19.09
CA ALA A 112 -3.59 2.03 17.87
C ALA A 112 -3.04 1.17 16.71
N ILE A 113 -2.04 0.30 16.94
CA ILE A 113 -1.35 -0.49 15.88
C ILE A 113 -2.30 -1.39 15.08
N TYR A 114 -3.42 -1.81 15.70
CA TYR A 114 -4.44 -2.63 15.04
C TYR A 114 -5.12 -1.91 13.87
N LYS A 115 -5.06 -0.57 13.84
CA LYS A 115 -5.59 0.27 12.76
C LYS A 115 -4.60 0.44 11.61
N LEU A 116 -3.33 0.09 11.81
CA LEU A 116 -2.31 0.12 10.77
C LEU A 116 -2.65 -0.87 9.66
N LYS A 117 -2.86 -0.35 8.45
CA LYS A 117 -3.22 -1.16 7.27
C LYS A 117 -1.96 -1.81 6.67
N VAL A 118 -1.64 -3.04 7.12
CA VAL A 118 -0.60 -3.89 6.51
C VAL A 118 -1.31 -5.07 5.85
N THR A 119 -1.36 -5.08 4.52
CA THR A 119 -2.20 -6.03 3.77
C THR A 119 -1.55 -6.45 2.44
N THR A 120 -2.10 -7.48 1.81
CA THR A 120 -1.67 -7.86 0.46
C THR A 120 -2.38 -7.03 -0.60
N PHE A 121 -1.79 -6.92 -1.81
CA PHE A 121 -2.43 -6.23 -2.95
C PHE A 121 -3.83 -6.77 -3.23
N HIS A 122 -4.00 -8.10 -3.26
CA HIS A 122 -5.30 -8.71 -3.52
C HIS A 122 -6.34 -8.36 -2.45
N ALA A 123 -5.96 -8.45 -1.16
CA ALA A 123 -6.87 -8.10 -0.08
C ALA A 123 -7.20 -6.61 -0.06
N PHE A 124 -6.24 -5.74 -0.40
CA PHE A 124 -6.47 -4.31 -0.54
C PHE A 124 -7.47 -4.01 -1.65
N CYS A 125 -7.24 -4.56 -2.87
CA CYS A 125 -8.16 -4.37 -3.99
C CYS A 125 -9.57 -4.89 -3.67
N LYS A 126 -9.67 -6.07 -3.04
CA LYS A 126 -10.95 -6.62 -2.61
C LYS A 126 -11.67 -5.67 -1.64
N ASN A 127 -10.98 -5.18 -0.61
CA ASN A 127 -11.58 -4.25 0.36
C ASN A 127 -12.06 -2.94 -0.29
N ILE A 128 -11.31 -2.41 -1.28
CA ILE A 128 -11.73 -1.22 -2.03
C ILE A 128 -12.99 -1.51 -2.85
N LEU A 129 -13.05 -2.65 -3.54
CA LEU A 129 -14.24 -3.05 -4.30
C LEU A 129 -15.46 -3.26 -3.40
N GLU A 130 -15.29 -3.79 -2.20
CA GLU A 130 -16.36 -3.93 -1.21
C GLU A 130 -16.82 -2.56 -0.70
N GLU A 131 -15.88 -1.67 -0.34
CA GLU A 131 -16.16 -0.35 0.20
C GLU A 131 -16.92 0.54 -0.80
N PHE A 132 -16.53 0.49 -2.07
CA PHE A 132 -17.13 1.27 -3.16
C PHE A 132 -18.10 0.47 -4.04
N SER A 133 -18.62 -0.65 -3.56
CA SER A 133 -19.50 -1.55 -4.33
C SER A 133 -20.73 -0.85 -4.90
N ILE A 134 -21.33 0.06 -4.16
CA ILE A 134 -22.51 0.84 -4.59
C ILE A 134 -22.13 1.79 -5.73
N ASP A 135 -20.99 2.48 -5.62
CA ASP A 135 -20.54 3.46 -6.62
C ASP A 135 -20.17 2.79 -7.96
N ILE A 136 -19.67 1.55 -7.90
CA ILE A 136 -19.33 0.74 -9.09
C ILE A 136 -20.54 -0.02 -9.64
N GLY A 137 -21.71 0.05 -8.96
CA GLY A 137 -22.92 -0.69 -9.37
C GLY A 137 -22.81 -2.20 -9.15
N SER A 138 -21.88 -2.67 -8.33
CA SER A 138 -21.74 -4.07 -7.96
C SER A 138 -22.61 -4.39 -6.76
N THR A 139 -23.51 -5.37 -6.91
CA THR A 139 -24.41 -5.83 -5.84
C THR A 139 -23.94 -7.10 -5.16
N GLN A 140 -22.81 -7.66 -5.60
CA GLN A 140 -22.27 -8.94 -5.10
C GLN A 140 -20.93 -8.74 -4.44
N ASP A 141 -20.62 -9.57 -3.44
CA ASP A 141 -19.30 -9.64 -2.84
C ASP A 141 -18.24 -9.93 -3.91
N PRO A 142 -17.21 -9.10 -4.05
CA PRO A 142 -16.15 -9.35 -5.02
C PRO A 142 -15.41 -10.63 -4.63
N TYR A 143 -15.28 -11.57 -5.57
CA TYR A 143 -14.49 -12.77 -5.39
C TYR A 143 -13.34 -12.80 -6.41
N ILE A 144 -12.28 -13.52 -6.05
CA ILE A 144 -11.13 -13.68 -6.93
C ILE A 144 -11.39 -14.88 -7.81
N GLU A 145 -11.64 -14.64 -9.10
CA GLU A 145 -11.75 -15.69 -10.10
C GLU A 145 -10.36 -16.18 -10.52
N ASN A 146 -10.08 -17.45 -10.35
CA ASN A 146 -8.79 -18.06 -10.71
C ASN A 146 -8.76 -18.58 -12.15
N ASN A 147 -9.93 -18.86 -12.73
CA ASN A 147 -10.06 -19.29 -14.11
C ASN A 147 -10.86 -18.25 -14.89
N ILE A 148 -10.15 -17.42 -15.62
CA ILE A 148 -10.72 -16.32 -16.42
C ILE A 148 -10.98 -16.72 -17.87
N ASP A 149 -10.72 -17.98 -18.28
CA ASP A 149 -10.87 -18.42 -19.66
C ASP A 149 -12.33 -18.31 -20.13
N ASN A 150 -13.28 -18.69 -19.27
CA ASN A 150 -14.71 -18.53 -19.57
C ASN A 150 -15.09 -17.07 -19.74
N LEU A 151 -14.59 -16.17 -18.87
CA LEU A 151 -14.85 -14.75 -18.95
C LEU A 151 -14.27 -14.14 -20.25
N TYR A 152 -13.08 -14.56 -20.66
CA TYR A 152 -12.51 -14.15 -21.95
C TYR A 152 -13.37 -14.64 -23.11
N GLN A 153 -13.87 -15.87 -23.04
CA GLN A 153 -14.72 -16.40 -24.10
C GLN A 153 -16.02 -15.61 -24.21
N ASP A 154 -16.69 -15.34 -23.11
CA ASP A 154 -17.92 -14.53 -23.08
C ASP A 154 -17.69 -13.13 -23.68
N ILE A 155 -16.58 -12.45 -23.30
CA ILE A 155 -16.22 -11.14 -23.83
C ILE A 155 -15.94 -11.20 -25.34
N ILE A 156 -15.25 -12.25 -25.80
CA ILE A 156 -14.95 -12.44 -27.23
C ILE A 156 -16.25 -12.69 -28.01
N ASP A 157 -17.16 -13.49 -27.47
CA ASP A 157 -18.44 -13.79 -28.09
C ASP A 157 -19.32 -12.53 -28.18
N ASP A 158 -19.39 -11.74 -27.14
CA ASP A 158 -20.09 -10.45 -27.13
C ASP A 158 -19.49 -9.46 -28.16
N LEU A 159 -18.16 -9.37 -28.20
CA LEU A 159 -17.47 -8.53 -29.18
C LEU A 159 -17.74 -9.01 -30.61
N TRP A 160 -17.74 -10.31 -30.84
CA TRP A 160 -18.03 -10.92 -32.12
C TRP A 160 -19.44 -10.60 -32.61
N ILE A 161 -20.41 -10.75 -31.72
CA ILE A 161 -21.81 -10.40 -31.98
C ILE A 161 -21.90 -8.91 -32.31
N CYS A 162 -21.30 -8.05 -31.51
CA CYS A 162 -21.29 -6.60 -31.71
C CYS A 162 -20.71 -6.23 -33.11
N LEU A 163 -19.58 -6.83 -33.47
CA LEU A 163 -18.94 -6.59 -34.80
C LEU A 163 -19.78 -7.10 -35.96
N LEU A 164 -20.45 -8.23 -35.80
CA LEU A 164 -21.32 -8.77 -36.87
C LEU A 164 -22.56 -7.91 -37.11
N TYR A 165 -23.15 -7.36 -36.04
CA TYR A 165 -24.34 -6.49 -36.16
C TYR A 165 -24.00 -5.06 -36.57
N THR A 166 -22.81 -4.57 -36.26
CA THR A 166 -22.39 -3.19 -36.62
C THR A 166 -21.66 -3.10 -37.97
N SER A 167 -21.20 -4.24 -38.53
CA SER A 167 -20.61 -4.28 -39.84
C SER A 167 -21.70 -4.00 -40.88
N PRO A 168 -21.59 -2.95 -41.71
CA PRO A 168 -22.56 -2.71 -42.78
C PRO A 168 -22.56 -3.91 -43.73
N SER A 169 -23.75 -4.48 -43.94
CA SER A 169 -23.92 -5.58 -44.87
C SER A 169 -23.41 -5.16 -46.26
N PRO A 170 -22.75 -6.05 -47.03
CA PRO A 170 -22.37 -5.74 -48.42
C PRO A 170 -23.56 -5.29 -49.28
N ARG A 171 -24.80 -5.62 -48.88
CA ARG A 171 -26.03 -5.14 -49.53
C ARG A 171 -26.32 -3.66 -49.24
N ASP A 172 -25.98 -3.15 -48.06
CA ASP A 172 -26.23 -1.75 -47.70
C ASP A 172 -25.27 -0.82 -48.44
N ALA A 173 -24.07 -1.28 -48.75
CA ALA A 173 -23.09 -0.56 -49.59
C ALA A 173 -23.52 -0.42 -51.07
N THR A 174 -24.42 -1.30 -51.57
CA THR A 174 -24.90 -1.23 -52.95
C THR A 174 -26.15 -0.38 -53.13
N LEU A 175 -26.96 -0.22 -52.07
CA LEU A 175 -28.16 0.63 -52.09
C LEU A 175 -27.84 2.13 -52.08
N SER A 176 -26.69 2.53 -51.54
CA SER A 176 -26.24 3.93 -51.51
C SER A 176 -25.66 4.42 -52.83
N ARG A 177 -25.58 3.58 -53.87
CA ARG A 177 -25.02 3.90 -55.20
C ARG A 177 -26.06 3.94 -56.35
N MET A 178 -27.36 3.97 -56.04
CA MET A 178 -28.33 4.25 -57.10
C MET A 178 -28.32 5.75 -57.46
N PRO A 179 -27.94 6.14 -58.68
CA PRO A 179 -28.08 7.51 -59.09
C PRO A 179 -29.57 7.83 -59.21
N SER A 180 -30.02 8.92 -58.59
CA SER A 180 -31.34 9.49 -58.86
C SER A 180 -31.40 9.88 -60.32
N SER A 181 -32.00 9.06 -61.10
CA SER A 181 -32.36 9.43 -62.51
C SER A 181 -33.51 10.44 -62.48
N ALA A 182 -33.28 11.53 -63.12
CA ALA A 182 -34.06 12.70 -63.44
C ALA A 182 -35.56 12.53 -63.66
#